data_3e92d0b8c30f602bfae8decd45be6468
#
_entry.id   3e92d0b8c30f602bfae8decd45be6468
#
_cell.length_a   1.000
_cell.length_b   1.000
_cell.length_c   1.000
_cell.angle_alpha   90.00
_cell.angle_beta   90.00
_cell.angle_gamma   90.00
#
_symmetry.space_group_name_H-M   'P 1'
#
loop_
_entity.id
_entity.type
_entity.pdbx_description
1 polymer ?
#
loop_
_entity_poly.entity_id
_entity_poly.type
_entity_poly.pdbx_seq_one_letter_code
_entity_poly.pdbx_strand_id
1 'polypeptide(L)'
;MEAVHFTQRAFRILLNCFARPGTAGKLESNHTVNNLYGETVTVCRSLLDGEVSFQTANEHREINQSLRALTGGQIEPLEQADFIIIPHGAERQQLLKAVELAKVGNLIDPQKSATIIMELDEATATIVAQLTGPGIATVENVELAVCKEFLALRASKNKEFPLGIDCIFIERSGRVIALPRTTTISEVTN
;
A
#
# COMPACT_ATOMS: atom_id res chain seq x y z
N MET A 1 -7.30 -3.77 25.82
CA MET A 1 -6.03 -3.01 25.87
C MET A 1 -5.00 -3.50 24.85
N GLU A 2 -4.79 -4.80 24.64
CA GLU A 2 -3.79 -5.30 23.66
C GLU A 2 -4.01 -4.84 22.21
N ALA A 3 -5.25 -4.83 21.72
CA ALA A 3 -5.54 -4.45 20.33
C ALA A 3 -5.10 -3.02 19.99
N VAL A 4 -5.27 -2.08 20.93
CA VAL A 4 -4.85 -0.66 20.74
C VAL A 4 -3.32 -0.55 20.67
N HIS A 5 -2.59 -1.38 21.42
CA HIS A 5 -1.13 -1.38 21.36
C HIS A 5 -0.59 -1.89 20.00
N PHE A 6 -1.25 -2.89 19.40
CA PHE A 6 -0.86 -3.41 18.08
C PHE A 6 -1.03 -2.36 16.98
N THR A 7 -2.21 -1.72 16.91
CA THR A 7 -2.47 -0.70 15.88
C THR A 7 -1.58 0.53 16.06
N GLN A 8 -1.34 0.97 17.30
CA GLN A 8 -0.44 2.08 17.59
C GLN A 8 1.01 1.77 17.18
N ARG A 9 1.50 0.53 17.46
CA ARG A 9 2.84 0.10 17.04
C ARG A 9 2.93 0.05 15.51
N ALA A 10 1.94 -0.55 14.84
CA ALA A 10 1.89 -0.60 13.38
C ALA A 10 1.91 0.80 12.76
N PHE A 11 1.10 1.72 13.28
CA PHE A 11 1.08 3.11 12.83
C PHE A 11 2.46 3.80 12.94
N ARG A 12 3.17 3.62 14.07
CA ARG A 12 4.53 4.17 14.24
C ARG A 12 5.53 3.58 13.26
N ILE A 13 5.43 2.27 12.97
CA ILE A 13 6.27 1.59 11.98
C ILE A 13 6.00 2.19 10.60
N LEU A 14 4.74 2.33 10.20
CA LEU A 14 4.35 2.94 8.93
C LEU A 14 4.85 4.36 8.79
N LEU A 15 4.66 5.21 9.83
CA LEU A 15 5.19 6.57 9.84
C LEU A 15 6.70 6.62 9.61
N ASN A 16 7.46 5.71 10.24
CA ASN A 16 8.91 5.64 10.03
C ASN A 16 9.25 5.21 8.60
N CYS A 17 8.53 4.22 8.03
CA CYS A 17 8.73 3.77 6.65
C CYS A 17 8.40 4.89 5.64
N PHE A 18 7.33 5.65 5.87
CA PHE A 18 6.99 6.81 5.02
C PHE A 18 7.99 7.97 5.15
N ALA A 19 8.48 8.23 6.37
CA ALA A 19 9.47 9.29 6.60
C ALA A 19 10.86 8.96 6.02
N ARG A 20 11.17 7.68 5.85
CA ARG A 20 12.46 7.17 5.35
C ARG A 20 12.22 6.08 4.32
N PRO A 21 11.84 6.46 3.08
CA PRO A 21 11.53 5.47 2.03
C PRO A 21 12.73 4.55 1.76
N GLY A 22 12.45 3.26 1.61
CA GLY A 22 13.46 2.20 1.54
C GLY A 22 13.75 1.50 2.88
N THR A 23 13.46 2.16 4.01
CA THR A 23 13.54 1.48 5.32
C THR A 23 12.43 0.46 5.45
N ALA A 24 12.79 -0.76 5.83
CA ALA A 24 11.83 -1.81 6.13
C ALA A 24 11.45 -1.79 7.63
N GLY A 25 10.16 -1.94 7.91
CA GLY A 25 9.62 -2.22 9.22
C GLY A 25 9.27 -3.69 9.39
N LYS A 26 8.94 -4.10 10.62
CA LYS A 26 8.42 -5.42 10.96
C LYS A 26 7.09 -5.28 11.66
N LEU A 27 6.04 -5.73 11.00
CA LEU A 27 4.69 -5.79 11.55
C LEU A 27 4.46 -7.12 12.26
N GLU A 28 3.58 -7.09 13.25
CA GLU A 28 3.05 -8.25 13.95
C GLU A 28 1.54 -8.26 13.79
N SER A 29 0.94 -9.44 13.82
CA SER A 29 -0.50 -9.60 13.69
C SER A 29 -1.07 -10.52 14.77
N ASN A 30 -2.28 -10.22 15.19
CA ASN A 30 -3.12 -11.06 16.04
C ASN A 30 -4.53 -11.25 15.44
N HIS A 31 -4.73 -10.85 14.20
CA HIS A 31 -6.00 -10.96 13.48
C HIS A 31 -5.81 -11.68 12.15
N THR A 32 -6.87 -12.37 11.76
CA THR A 32 -6.93 -13.06 10.47
C THR A 32 -8.21 -12.67 9.74
N VAL A 33 -8.06 -12.39 8.46
CA VAL A 33 -9.15 -12.34 7.48
C VAL A 33 -8.75 -13.31 6.37
N ASN A 34 -9.66 -14.18 5.95
CA ASN A 34 -9.36 -15.13 4.89
C ASN A 34 -8.84 -14.41 3.64
N ASN A 35 -7.81 -14.98 3.04
CA ASN A 35 -7.14 -14.44 1.85
C ASN A 35 -6.42 -13.09 2.04
N LEU A 36 -6.11 -12.70 3.29
CA LEU A 36 -5.21 -11.61 3.61
C LEU A 36 -4.14 -12.04 4.61
N TYR A 37 -2.96 -11.43 4.53
CA TYR A 37 -1.96 -11.53 5.61
C TYR A 37 -2.49 -10.84 6.87
N GLY A 38 -2.20 -11.39 8.02
CA GLY A 38 -2.62 -10.81 9.30
C GLY A 38 -2.07 -9.39 9.51
N GLU A 39 -0.87 -9.14 8.99
CA GLU A 39 -0.19 -7.84 9.01
C GLU A 39 -0.93 -6.80 8.17
N THR A 40 -1.50 -7.21 7.04
CA THR A 40 -2.38 -6.35 6.21
C THR A 40 -3.63 -5.97 6.99
N VAL A 41 -4.23 -6.93 7.70
CA VAL A 41 -5.39 -6.64 8.58
C VAL A 41 -4.99 -5.64 9.67
N THR A 42 -3.80 -5.78 10.25
CA THR A 42 -3.28 -4.85 11.26
C THR A 42 -3.08 -3.45 10.69
N VAL A 43 -2.54 -3.32 9.47
CA VAL A 43 -2.41 -2.04 8.76
C VAL A 43 -3.79 -1.44 8.49
N CYS A 44 -4.73 -2.22 7.95
CA CYS A 44 -6.10 -1.75 7.71
C CYS A 44 -6.75 -1.23 9.00
N ARG A 45 -6.62 -1.94 10.12
CA ARG A 45 -7.14 -1.48 11.42
C ARG A 45 -6.45 -0.25 11.98
N SER A 46 -5.26 0.08 11.50
CA SER A 46 -4.51 1.27 11.91
C SER A 46 -4.85 2.50 11.07
N LEU A 47 -5.34 2.31 9.85
CA LEU A 47 -5.53 3.37 8.87
C LEU A 47 -6.99 3.57 8.46
N LEU A 48 -7.84 2.54 8.57
CA LEU A 48 -9.25 2.61 8.18
C LEU A 48 -10.12 2.88 9.40
N ASP A 49 -11.07 3.77 9.23
CA ASP A 49 -12.14 4.08 10.18
C ASP A 49 -13.43 4.48 9.43
N GLY A 50 -14.43 4.98 10.14
CA GLY A 50 -15.70 5.39 9.55
C GLY A 50 -15.66 6.62 8.64
N GLU A 51 -14.54 7.35 8.59
CA GLU A 51 -14.39 8.56 7.79
C GLU A 51 -13.70 8.31 6.44
N VAL A 52 -13.09 7.14 6.25
CA VAL A 52 -12.37 6.78 5.02
C VAL A 52 -13.02 5.63 4.27
N SER A 53 -12.74 5.57 2.98
CA SER A 53 -13.26 4.55 2.09
C SER A 53 -12.16 3.59 1.61
N PHE A 54 -12.55 2.37 1.28
CA PHE A 54 -11.63 1.37 0.74
C PHE A 54 -12.29 0.42 -0.27
N GLN A 55 -11.46 -0.26 -1.05
CA GLN A 55 -11.84 -1.35 -1.94
C GLN A 55 -10.72 -2.37 -2.08
N THR A 56 -11.04 -3.64 -2.29
CA THR A 56 -10.05 -4.63 -2.75
C THR A 56 -9.93 -4.61 -4.27
N ALA A 57 -8.74 -4.88 -4.80
CA ALA A 57 -8.45 -4.82 -6.25
C ALA A 57 -9.37 -5.71 -7.10
N ASN A 58 -9.83 -6.82 -6.53
CA ASN A 58 -10.73 -7.77 -7.14
C ASN A 58 -12.19 -7.63 -6.66
N GLU A 59 -12.52 -6.55 -5.97
CA GLU A 59 -13.85 -6.28 -5.39
C GLU A 59 -14.39 -7.45 -4.54
N HIS A 60 -13.49 -8.14 -3.81
CA HIS A 60 -13.78 -9.37 -3.10
C HIS A 60 -14.74 -9.13 -1.93
N ARG A 61 -15.99 -9.53 -2.12
CA ARG A 61 -17.10 -9.22 -1.19
C ARG A 61 -16.82 -9.65 0.27
N GLU A 62 -16.30 -10.85 0.48
CA GLU A 62 -16.05 -11.37 1.82
C GLU A 62 -14.94 -10.62 2.54
N ILE A 63 -13.84 -10.29 1.84
CA ILE A 63 -12.74 -9.48 2.40
C ILE A 63 -13.27 -8.10 2.77
N ASN A 64 -13.99 -7.46 1.83
CA ASN A 64 -14.55 -6.12 2.04
C ASN A 64 -15.50 -6.08 3.24
N GLN A 65 -16.40 -7.05 3.36
CA GLN A 65 -17.31 -7.13 4.51
C GLN A 65 -16.59 -7.37 5.83
N SER A 66 -15.57 -8.23 5.84
CA SER A 66 -14.77 -8.52 7.03
C SER A 66 -13.98 -7.27 7.46
N LEU A 67 -13.32 -6.57 6.54
CA LEU A 67 -12.59 -5.35 6.84
C LEU A 67 -13.52 -4.23 7.32
N ARG A 68 -14.68 -4.05 6.67
CA ARG A 68 -15.69 -3.09 7.12
C ARG A 68 -16.15 -3.36 8.55
N ALA A 69 -16.42 -4.63 8.88
CA ALA A 69 -16.83 -5.00 10.23
C ALA A 69 -15.75 -4.74 11.29
N LEU A 70 -14.47 -4.88 10.92
CA LEU A 70 -13.32 -4.68 11.81
C LEU A 70 -12.91 -3.22 11.98
N THR A 71 -13.11 -2.38 10.95
CA THR A 71 -12.57 -1.02 10.89
C THR A 71 -13.63 0.07 10.92
N GLY A 72 -14.84 -0.24 10.44
CA GLY A 72 -15.89 0.75 10.19
C GLY A 72 -15.75 1.47 8.85
N GLY A 73 -14.68 1.22 8.07
CA GLY A 73 -14.41 1.86 6.78
C GLY A 73 -15.54 1.66 5.76
N GLN A 74 -15.71 2.60 4.87
CA GLN A 74 -16.75 2.60 3.84
C GLN A 74 -16.26 1.87 2.59
N ILE A 75 -17.12 1.02 2.00
CA ILE A 75 -16.79 0.32 0.76
C ILE A 75 -17.25 1.19 -0.39
N GLU A 76 -16.33 1.64 -1.24
CA GLU A 76 -16.57 2.49 -2.40
C GLU A 76 -15.92 1.89 -3.66
N PRO A 77 -16.34 2.25 -4.87
CA PRO A 77 -15.66 1.83 -6.10
C PRO A 77 -14.17 2.23 -6.10
N LEU A 78 -13.34 1.50 -6.86
CA LEU A 78 -11.89 1.73 -6.93
C LEU A 78 -11.51 3.19 -7.22
N GLU A 79 -12.28 3.86 -8.09
CA GLU A 79 -12.06 5.26 -8.48
C GLU A 79 -12.31 6.27 -7.34
N GLN A 80 -13.05 5.87 -6.32
CA GLN A 80 -13.45 6.72 -5.20
C GLN A 80 -12.74 6.33 -3.91
N ALA A 81 -12.19 5.11 -3.83
CA ALA A 81 -11.57 4.58 -2.63
C ALA A 81 -10.35 5.40 -2.18
N ASP A 82 -10.25 5.68 -0.87
CA ASP A 82 -9.07 6.29 -0.24
C ASP A 82 -7.95 5.27 -0.07
N PHE A 83 -8.32 4.01 0.17
CA PHE A 83 -7.40 2.89 0.27
C PHE A 83 -7.79 1.78 -0.69
N ILE A 84 -6.80 1.26 -1.43
CA ILE A 84 -6.99 0.10 -2.30
C ILE A 84 -6.12 -1.03 -1.78
N ILE A 85 -6.76 -2.13 -1.38
CA ILE A 85 -6.09 -3.32 -0.86
C ILE A 85 -5.90 -4.31 -2.01
N ILE A 86 -4.67 -4.73 -2.27
CA ILE A 86 -4.30 -5.72 -3.27
C ILE A 86 -3.83 -6.98 -2.54
N PRO A 87 -4.68 -8.01 -2.42
CA PRO A 87 -4.32 -9.28 -1.80
C PRO A 87 -3.25 -10.03 -2.61
N HIS A 88 -2.46 -10.90 -1.95
CA HIS A 88 -1.44 -11.73 -2.60
C HIS A 88 -1.98 -12.69 -3.67
N GLY A 89 -3.26 -13.04 -3.62
CA GLY A 89 -3.92 -13.85 -4.65
C GLY A 89 -4.57 -13.04 -5.78
N ALA A 90 -4.36 -11.73 -5.85
CA ALA A 90 -4.93 -10.91 -6.92
C ALA A 90 -4.24 -11.19 -8.26
N GLU A 91 -5.04 -11.39 -9.31
CA GLU A 91 -4.52 -11.54 -10.66
C GLU A 91 -3.82 -10.25 -11.11
N ARG A 92 -2.76 -10.39 -11.92
CA ARG A 92 -2.00 -9.25 -12.45
C ARG A 92 -2.91 -8.20 -13.12
N GLN A 93 -3.92 -8.63 -13.86
CA GLN A 93 -4.86 -7.73 -14.52
C GLN A 93 -5.69 -6.91 -13.52
N GLN A 94 -6.12 -7.54 -12.41
CA GLN A 94 -6.85 -6.87 -11.33
C GLN A 94 -5.98 -5.84 -10.61
N LEU A 95 -4.72 -6.20 -10.32
CA LEU A 95 -3.71 -5.31 -9.76
C LEU A 95 -3.52 -4.07 -10.64
N LEU A 96 -3.24 -4.26 -11.93
CA LEU A 96 -2.99 -3.14 -12.85
C LEU A 96 -4.22 -2.25 -13.02
N LYS A 97 -5.42 -2.84 -13.15
CA LYS A 97 -6.68 -2.09 -13.20
C LYS A 97 -6.90 -1.26 -11.92
N ALA A 98 -6.64 -1.84 -10.75
CA ALA A 98 -6.80 -1.13 -9.48
C ALA A 98 -5.87 0.08 -9.37
N VAL A 99 -4.62 -0.05 -9.81
CA VAL A 99 -3.66 1.07 -9.86
C VAL A 99 -4.07 2.11 -10.91
N GLU A 100 -4.54 1.69 -12.07
CA GLU A 100 -5.02 2.58 -13.13
C GLU A 100 -6.21 3.43 -12.67
N LEU A 101 -7.15 2.84 -11.94
CA LEU A 101 -8.34 3.52 -11.43
C LEU A 101 -8.08 4.35 -10.17
N ALA A 102 -6.99 4.08 -9.44
CA ALA A 102 -6.67 4.79 -8.21
C ALA A 102 -6.65 6.31 -8.40
N LYS A 103 -7.38 7.03 -7.54
CA LYS A 103 -7.44 8.50 -7.57
C LYS A 103 -6.10 9.11 -7.15
N VAL A 104 -5.69 10.18 -7.81
CA VAL A 104 -4.39 10.86 -7.58
C VAL A 104 -4.52 12.16 -6.79
N GLY A 105 -5.73 12.50 -6.34
CA GLY A 105 -6.03 13.80 -5.74
C GLY A 105 -6.20 14.89 -6.81
N ASN A 106 -6.22 16.14 -6.37
CA ASN A 106 -6.23 17.31 -7.24
C ASN A 106 -5.33 18.41 -6.63
N LEU A 107 -5.07 19.49 -7.38
CA LEU A 107 -4.15 20.55 -6.93
C LEU A 107 -4.63 21.32 -5.70
N ILE A 108 -5.93 21.30 -5.39
CA ILE A 108 -6.52 21.93 -4.20
C ILE A 108 -6.42 20.97 -3.01
N ASP A 109 -6.71 19.68 -3.26
CA ASP A 109 -6.77 18.61 -2.26
C ASP A 109 -5.89 17.43 -2.67
N PRO A 110 -4.57 17.55 -2.69
CA PRO A 110 -3.68 16.46 -3.09
C PRO A 110 -3.74 15.27 -2.10
N GLN A 111 -4.14 15.50 -0.85
CA GLN A 111 -4.33 14.48 0.16
C GLN A 111 -5.53 13.55 -0.12
N LYS A 112 -6.46 13.94 -1.01
CA LYS A 112 -7.57 13.08 -1.46
C LYS A 112 -7.16 12.03 -2.49
N SER A 113 -5.89 11.68 -2.55
CA SER A 113 -5.35 10.59 -3.37
C SER A 113 -5.49 9.24 -2.67
N ALA A 114 -5.43 8.17 -3.45
CA ALA A 114 -5.46 6.82 -2.92
C ALA A 114 -4.11 6.38 -2.35
N THR A 115 -4.16 5.53 -1.32
CA THR A 115 -3.03 4.75 -0.83
C THR A 115 -3.24 3.29 -1.22
N ILE A 116 -2.27 2.70 -1.91
CA ILE A 116 -2.26 1.27 -2.25
C ILE A 116 -1.64 0.48 -1.10
N ILE A 117 -2.36 -0.50 -0.57
CA ILE A 117 -1.86 -1.50 0.38
C ILE A 117 -1.74 -2.81 -0.37
N MET A 118 -0.52 -3.24 -0.68
CA MET A 118 -0.26 -4.41 -1.53
C MET A 118 0.46 -5.50 -0.75
N GLU A 119 -0.11 -6.70 -0.78
CA GLU A 119 0.55 -7.91 -0.33
C GLU A 119 1.50 -8.40 -1.42
N LEU A 120 2.78 -8.55 -1.09
CA LEU A 120 3.77 -9.08 -2.01
C LEU A 120 3.70 -10.60 -2.01
N ASP A 121 3.56 -11.18 -3.21
CA ASP A 121 3.56 -12.62 -3.40
C ASP A 121 5.00 -13.11 -3.63
N GLU A 122 5.42 -14.09 -2.85
CA GLU A 122 6.74 -14.75 -2.98
C GLU A 122 6.94 -15.41 -4.36
N ALA A 123 5.84 -15.71 -5.08
CA ALA A 123 5.91 -16.24 -6.44
C ALA A 123 6.25 -15.17 -7.50
N THR A 124 6.11 -13.88 -7.15
CA THR A 124 6.45 -12.78 -8.05
C THR A 124 7.96 -12.55 -8.06
N ALA A 125 8.53 -12.40 -9.26
CA ALA A 125 9.95 -12.11 -9.41
C ALA A 125 10.31 -10.80 -8.69
N THR A 126 11.36 -10.87 -7.87
CA THR A 126 11.89 -9.72 -7.16
C THR A 126 12.75 -8.86 -8.08
N ILE A 127 12.53 -7.58 -8.05
CA ILE A 127 13.36 -6.58 -8.72
C ILE A 127 14.14 -5.76 -7.70
N VAL A 128 15.34 -5.32 -8.06
CA VAL A 128 16.07 -4.31 -7.29
C VAL A 128 15.68 -2.94 -7.80
N ALA A 129 15.00 -2.18 -6.96
CA ALA A 129 14.56 -0.82 -7.24
C ALA A 129 15.48 0.18 -6.54
N GLN A 130 15.91 1.20 -7.29
CA GLN A 130 16.65 2.34 -6.77
C GLN A 130 15.66 3.46 -6.45
N LEU A 131 15.72 3.98 -5.24
CA LEU A 131 14.84 5.01 -4.72
C LEU A 131 15.58 6.33 -4.56
N THR A 132 14.92 7.42 -4.95
CA THR A 132 15.37 8.79 -4.70
C THR A 132 14.17 9.66 -4.28
N GLY A 133 14.43 10.75 -3.57
CA GLY A 133 13.37 11.69 -3.17
C GLY A 133 13.48 12.11 -1.71
N PRO A 134 12.49 12.83 -1.19
CA PRO A 134 12.46 13.28 0.20
C PRO A 134 12.59 12.11 1.19
N GLY A 135 13.40 12.31 2.23
CA GLY A 135 13.67 11.29 3.25
C GLY A 135 14.78 10.31 2.91
N ILE A 136 15.37 10.42 1.69
CA ILE A 136 16.50 9.62 1.21
C ILE A 136 17.71 10.56 1.03
N ALA A 137 18.84 10.25 1.68
CA ALA A 137 20.01 11.12 1.68
C ALA A 137 20.67 11.23 0.29
N THR A 138 20.80 10.12 -0.43
CA THR A 138 21.36 10.05 -1.79
C THR A 138 20.54 9.09 -2.65
N VAL A 139 20.73 7.81 -2.47
CA VAL A 139 20.05 6.72 -3.16
C VAL A 139 19.85 5.59 -2.16
N GLU A 140 18.70 4.94 -2.20
CA GLU A 140 18.41 3.73 -1.42
C GLU A 140 18.01 2.61 -2.37
N ASN A 141 18.50 1.40 -2.14
CA ASN A 141 18.13 0.23 -2.93
C ASN A 141 17.17 -0.66 -2.12
N VAL A 142 16.10 -1.08 -2.76
CA VAL A 142 15.10 -1.95 -2.14
C VAL A 142 14.73 -3.10 -3.07
N GLU A 143 14.57 -4.29 -2.50
CA GLU A 143 14.02 -5.43 -3.19
C GLU A 143 12.50 -5.43 -3.08
N LEU A 144 11.81 -5.49 -4.23
CA LEU A 144 10.35 -5.50 -4.33
C LEU A 144 9.89 -6.63 -5.25
N ALA A 145 8.97 -7.47 -4.78
CA ALA A 145 8.31 -8.49 -5.59
C ALA A 145 7.10 -7.89 -6.33
N VAL A 146 7.38 -7.04 -7.31
CA VAL A 146 6.36 -6.35 -8.13
C VAL A 146 6.68 -6.44 -9.61
N CYS A 147 5.66 -6.41 -10.46
CA CYS A 147 5.85 -6.42 -11.90
C CYS A 147 6.26 -5.04 -12.44
N LYS A 148 6.97 -5.02 -13.57
CA LYS A 148 7.43 -3.77 -14.21
C LYS A 148 6.29 -2.83 -14.60
N GLU A 149 5.16 -3.39 -15.01
CA GLU A 149 3.98 -2.62 -15.39
C GLU A 149 3.39 -1.85 -14.22
N PHE A 150 3.41 -2.43 -13.02
CA PHE A 150 3.03 -1.71 -11.79
C PHE A 150 3.91 -0.49 -11.58
N LEU A 151 5.24 -0.62 -11.73
CA LEU A 151 6.17 0.51 -11.58
C LEU A 151 5.92 1.59 -12.63
N ALA A 152 5.67 1.20 -13.90
CA ALA A 152 5.37 2.13 -14.97
C ALA A 152 4.05 2.90 -14.72
N LEU A 153 3.00 2.21 -14.28
CA LEU A 153 1.73 2.84 -13.92
C LEU A 153 1.89 3.79 -12.73
N ARG A 154 2.57 3.35 -11.67
CA ARG A 154 2.85 4.22 -10.52
C ARG A 154 3.64 5.46 -10.93
N ALA A 155 4.68 5.32 -11.75
CA ALA A 155 5.46 6.45 -12.24
C ALA A 155 4.59 7.43 -13.05
N SER A 156 3.67 6.92 -13.88
CA SER A 156 2.71 7.74 -14.62
C SER A 156 1.75 8.50 -13.69
N LYS A 157 1.23 7.83 -12.65
CA LYS A 157 0.32 8.44 -11.65
C LYS A 157 1.01 9.53 -10.82
N ASN A 158 2.30 9.37 -10.52
CA ASN A 158 3.09 10.26 -9.67
C ASN A 158 3.90 11.30 -10.46
N LYS A 159 3.61 11.48 -11.76
CA LYS A 159 4.36 12.38 -12.64
C LYS A 159 4.22 13.85 -12.25
N GLU A 160 3.04 14.26 -11.78
CA GLU A 160 2.70 15.67 -11.52
C GLU A 160 2.60 15.92 -10.01
N PHE A 161 3.69 16.41 -9.40
CA PHE A 161 3.69 16.80 -7.99
C PHE A 161 2.70 17.97 -7.74
N PRO A 162 1.89 17.95 -6.66
CA PRO A 162 1.86 17.01 -5.52
C PRO A 162 0.89 15.82 -5.70
N LEU A 163 0.43 15.57 -6.91
CA LEU A 163 -0.51 14.50 -7.22
C LEU A 163 0.18 13.12 -7.23
N GLY A 164 -0.61 12.06 -7.07
CA GLY A 164 -0.09 10.70 -7.14
C GLY A 164 -0.66 9.78 -6.09
N ILE A 165 -0.13 8.58 -6.04
CA ILE A 165 -0.53 7.51 -5.11
C ILE A 165 0.62 7.11 -4.19
N ASP A 166 0.31 6.87 -2.94
CA ASP A 166 1.23 6.31 -1.96
C ASP A 166 1.11 4.77 -1.96
N CYS A 167 2.18 4.06 -1.61
CA CYS A 167 2.17 2.60 -1.61
C CYS A 167 2.72 2.05 -0.29
N ILE A 168 2.08 1.01 0.24
CA ILE A 168 2.52 0.20 1.37
C ILE A 168 2.62 -1.23 0.85
N PHE A 169 3.82 -1.82 0.91
CA PHE A 169 4.10 -3.18 0.52
C PHE A 169 4.27 -4.04 1.76
N ILE A 170 3.58 -5.17 1.81
CA ILE A 170 3.57 -6.08 2.96
C ILE A 170 3.93 -7.47 2.47
N GLU A 171 4.98 -8.05 3.03
CA GLU A 171 5.37 -9.44 2.79
C GLU A 171 4.70 -10.37 3.79
N ARG A 172 4.57 -11.62 3.40
CA ARG A 172 4.08 -12.69 4.29
C ARG A 172 4.92 -12.84 5.56
N SER A 173 6.19 -12.48 5.49
CA SER A 173 7.08 -12.43 6.64
C SER A 173 6.71 -11.37 7.67
N GLY A 174 5.81 -10.43 7.34
CA GLY A 174 5.48 -9.23 8.10
C GLY A 174 6.45 -8.05 7.86
N ARG A 175 7.42 -8.19 6.93
CA ARG A 175 8.21 -7.05 6.47
C ARG A 175 7.30 -6.07 5.76
N VAL A 176 7.44 -4.78 6.08
CA VAL A 176 6.67 -3.69 5.46
C VAL A 176 7.60 -2.60 4.96
N ILE A 177 7.29 -2.09 3.76
CA ILE A 177 7.96 -0.93 3.14
C ILE A 177 6.86 0.04 2.73
N ALA A 178 7.09 1.34 2.94
CA ALA A 178 6.20 2.39 2.45
C ALA A 178 6.94 3.31 1.49
N LEU A 179 6.31 3.60 0.37
CA LEU A 179 6.82 4.49 -0.67
C LEU A 179 5.82 5.63 -0.92
N PRO A 180 6.10 6.83 -0.38
CA PRO A 180 5.28 8.02 -0.67
C PRO A 180 5.28 8.34 -2.17
N ARG A 181 4.26 9.06 -2.62
CA ARG A 181 4.14 9.54 -4.01
C ARG A 181 5.35 10.36 -4.47
N THR A 182 6.04 11.01 -3.54
CA THR A 182 7.23 11.82 -3.79
C THR A 182 8.51 11.00 -4.00
N THR A 183 8.47 9.68 -3.75
CA THR A 183 9.60 8.79 -4.01
C THR A 183 9.61 8.37 -5.47
N THR A 184 10.71 8.69 -6.16
CA THR A 184 10.99 8.21 -7.51
C THR A 184 11.60 6.81 -7.44
N ILE A 185 11.12 5.91 -8.28
CA ILE A 185 11.59 4.54 -8.40
C ILE A 185 12.19 4.36 -9.79
N SER A 186 13.43 3.88 -9.85
CA SER A 186 14.08 3.41 -11.07
C SER A 186 14.54 1.97 -10.92
N GLU A 187 14.45 1.19 -11.99
CA GLU A 187 14.97 -0.18 -12.00
C GLU A 187 16.51 -0.14 -12.15
N VAL A 188 17.20 -0.91 -11.33
CA VAL A 188 18.64 -1.15 -11.53
C VAL A 188 18.78 -2.14 -12.68
N THR A 189 19.13 -1.65 -13.87
CA THR A 189 19.49 -2.50 -14.99
C THR A 189 20.93 -3.00 -14.78
N ASN A 190 21.09 -4.29 -14.54
CA ASN A 190 22.40 -4.95 -14.55
C ASN A 190 22.93 -5.04 -15.99
#